data_01d3daec3664320e881ae16414f16c70
#
_entry.id   01d3daec3664320e881ae16414f16c70
#
_cell.length_a   1.000
_cell.length_b   1.000
_cell.length_c   1.000
_cell.angle_alpha   90.00
_cell.angle_beta   90.00
_cell.angle_gamma   90.00
#
_symmetry.space_group_name_H-M   'P 1'
#
loop_
_entity.id
_entity.type
_entity.pdbx_description
1 polymer ?
#
loop_
_entity_poly.entity_id
_entity_poly.type
_entity_poly.pdbx_seq_one_letter_code
_entity_poly.pdbx_strand_id
1 'polypeptide(L)'
;MCIRDRDHPRRFFMERSNGFVSGDKFPKNSIIKELYYSKILKEFIADCLNVKMYHYADPLASLTINVNKPGDRFSWHYDTNEFTVTMLVQDCDEGGVFQYVPNIRNKEDECYDEVLKLLKGDQTRVKEIKLNEGDLQLFKGRYALHRATRAEGNKTRNLVVFTYTEKENVIGASYRSNELYGKTLDVHNEKRIRSDSLTD
;
A
#
# COMPACT_ATOMS: atom_id res chain seq x y z
N MET A 1 23.47 5.23 7.20
CA MET A 1 22.91 6.47 7.83
C MET A 1 22.35 6.10 9.19
N CYS A 2 22.64 6.85 10.26
CA CYS A 2 22.15 6.60 11.61
C CYS A 2 20.76 7.21 11.80
N ILE A 3 19.79 6.48 12.39
CA ILE A 3 18.43 7.02 12.65
C ILE A 3 18.42 8.24 13.59
N ARG A 4 19.51 8.51 14.30
CA ARG A 4 19.67 9.71 15.13
C ARG A 4 20.02 10.96 14.32
N ASP A 5 20.47 10.78 13.06
CA ASP A 5 20.77 11.91 12.18
C ASP A 5 19.48 12.67 11.86
N ARG A 6 19.55 14.00 11.91
CA ARG A 6 18.35 14.85 11.67
C ARG A 6 17.71 14.60 10.32
N ASP A 7 18.53 14.31 9.33
CA ASP A 7 18.15 14.09 7.94
C ASP A 7 17.79 12.63 7.63
N HIS A 8 17.69 11.75 8.63
CA HIS A 8 17.31 10.36 8.36
C HIS A 8 15.89 10.28 7.79
N PRO A 9 15.65 9.58 6.66
CA PRO A 9 14.33 9.50 6.00
C PRO A 9 13.17 9.14 6.92
N ARG A 10 13.39 8.25 7.88
CA ARG A 10 12.38 7.81 8.86
C ARG A 10 11.99 8.88 9.90
N ARG A 11 12.62 10.04 9.87
CA ARG A 11 12.30 11.19 10.74
C ARG A 11 11.51 12.27 10.03
N PHE A 12 11.32 12.16 8.72
CA PHE A 12 10.47 13.08 7.99
C PHE A 12 9.01 12.86 8.39
N PHE A 13 8.33 13.95 8.72
CA PHE A 13 6.89 13.91 8.96
C PHE A 13 6.15 13.73 7.64
N MET A 14 5.34 12.67 7.59
CA MET A 14 4.52 12.34 6.42
C MET A 14 3.05 12.52 6.77
N GLU A 15 2.47 13.63 6.30
CA GLU A 15 1.06 13.89 6.49
C GLU A 15 0.22 12.85 5.76
N ARG A 16 -0.74 12.29 6.49
CA ARG A 16 -1.69 11.31 5.99
C ARG A 16 -3.06 11.60 6.59
N SER A 17 -4.06 11.76 5.73
CA SER A 17 -5.42 12.14 6.15
C SER A 17 -6.51 11.22 5.60
N ASN A 18 -6.15 10.19 4.80
CA ASN A 18 -7.14 9.29 4.22
C ASN A 18 -7.80 8.37 5.28
N GLY A 19 -9.07 8.05 5.06
CA GLY A 19 -9.78 7.03 5.80
C GLY A 19 -9.59 5.62 5.21
N PHE A 20 -9.97 4.60 6.00
CA PHE A 20 -9.94 3.19 5.60
C PHE A 20 -11.25 2.47 5.93
N VAL A 21 -11.64 1.57 5.02
CA VAL A 21 -12.54 0.47 5.36
C VAL A 21 -11.69 -0.79 5.42
N SER A 22 -11.56 -1.38 6.61
CA SER A 22 -10.75 -2.59 6.83
C SER A 22 -11.47 -3.87 6.39
N GLY A 23 -10.71 -4.92 6.11
CA GLY A 23 -11.20 -6.19 5.54
C GLY A 23 -12.33 -6.87 6.32
N ASP A 24 -12.32 -6.74 7.65
CA ASP A 24 -13.36 -7.27 8.53
C ASP A 24 -14.73 -6.56 8.41
N LYS A 25 -14.76 -5.39 7.77
CA LYS A 25 -15.98 -4.60 7.56
C LYS A 25 -16.73 -4.95 6.28
N PHE A 26 -16.12 -5.70 5.38
CA PHE A 26 -16.80 -6.10 4.14
C PHE A 26 -17.87 -7.15 4.40
N PRO A 27 -19.07 -7.00 3.84
CA PRO A 27 -20.09 -8.06 3.86
C PRO A 27 -19.58 -9.37 3.27
N LYS A 28 -20.09 -10.51 3.75
CA LYS A 28 -19.67 -11.83 3.27
C LYS A 28 -19.93 -12.02 1.76
N ASN A 29 -21.01 -11.45 1.25
CA ASN A 29 -21.45 -11.49 -0.15
C ASN A 29 -21.01 -10.25 -0.96
N SER A 30 -19.96 -9.56 -0.57
CA SER A 30 -19.43 -8.42 -1.30
C SER A 30 -18.75 -8.89 -2.59
N ILE A 31 -19.12 -8.32 -3.73
CA ILE A 31 -18.48 -8.59 -5.04
C ILE A 31 -16.97 -8.29 -5.00
N ILE A 32 -16.54 -7.28 -4.23
CA ILE A 32 -15.12 -6.95 -4.05
C ILE A 32 -14.40 -8.10 -3.33
N LYS A 33 -15.06 -8.71 -2.35
CA LYS A 33 -14.52 -9.87 -1.62
C LYS A 33 -14.44 -11.11 -2.51
N GLU A 34 -15.46 -11.37 -3.33
CA GLU A 34 -15.44 -12.43 -4.33
C GLU A 34 -14.31 -12.23 -5.34
N LEU A 35 -14.13 -10.99 -5.82
CA LEU A 35 -13.03 -10.65 -6.73
C LEU A 35 -11.66 -10.89 -6.08
N TYR A 36 -11.44 -10.46 -4.83
CA TYR A 36 -10.18 -10.69 -4.11
C TYR A 36 -9.85 -12.18 -3.97
N TYR A 37 -10.84 -13.02 -3.63
CA TYR A 37 -10.65 -14.46 -3.48
C TYR A 37 -10.77 -15.25 -4.78
N SER A 38 -11.00 -14.58 -5.92
CA SER A 38 -11.05 -15.22 -7.23
C SER A 38 -9.74 -15.90 -7.55
N LYS A 39 -9.80 -17.21 -7.80
CA LYS A 39 -8.64 -17.97 -8.26
C LYS A 39 -8.10 -17.43 -9.59
N ILE A 40 -9.00 -17.07 -10.51
CA ILE A 40 -8.66 -16.55 -11.84
C ILE A 40 -7.86 -15.25 -11.72
N LEU A 41 -8.33 -14.30 -10.92
CA LEU A 41 -7.63 -13.03 -10.72
C LEU A 41 -6.25 -13.25 -10.10
N LYS A 42 -6.16 -14.06 -9.03
CA LYS A 42 -4.89 -14.33 -8.36
C LYS A 42 -3.88 -15.02 -9.29
N GLU A 43 -4.31 -16.02 -10.07
CA GLU A 43 -3.45 -16.73 -11.02
C GLU A 43 -2.99 -15.79 -12.15
N PHE A 44 -3.90 -15.00 -12.72
CA PHE A 44 -3.55 -14.00 -13.72
C PHE A 44 -2.46 -13.03 -13.22
N ILE A 45 -2.60 -12.50 -12.00
CA ILE A 45 -1.62 -11.59 -11.42
C ILE A 45 -0.28 -12.32 -11.15
N ALA A 46 -0.35 -13.55 -10.63
CA ALA A 46 0.83 -14.39 -10.38
C ALA A 46 1.61 -14.66 -11.67
N ASP A 47 0.91 -14.97 -12.76
CA ASP A 47 1.50 -15.20 -14.09
C ASP A 47 2.13 -13.92 -14.65
N CYS A 48 1.47 -12.75 -14.52
CA CYS A 48 2.04 -11.46 -14.94
C CYS A 48 3.36 -11.13 -14.23
N LEU A 49 3.52 -11.57 -12.98
CA LEU A 49 4.71 -11.32 -12.17
C LEU A 49 5.72 -12.47 -12.23
N ASN A 50 5.33 -13.61 -12.76
CA ASN A 50 6.09 -14.86 -12.73
C ASN A 50 6.52 -15.25 -11.30
N VAL A 51 5.57 -15.22 -10.37
CA VAL A 51 5.79 -15.55 -8.95
C VAL A 51 4.66 -16.41 -8.40
N LYS A 52 4.96 -17.22 -7.37
CA LYS A 52 3.92 -17.85 -6.56
C LYS A 52 3.31 -16.81 -5.62
N MET A 53 1.99 -16.74 -5.61
CA MET A 53 1.27 -15.68 -4.91
C MET A 53 0.25 -16.24 -3.94
N TYR A 54 0.17 -15.63 -2.75
CA TYR A 54 -0.77 -15.98 -1.69
C TYR A 54 -1.57 -14.77 -1.26
N HIS A 55 -2.79 -14.99 -0.80
CA HIS A 55 -3.55 -13.97 -0.12
C HIS A 55 -2.86 -13.57 1.18
N TYR A 56 -2.88 -12.28 1.48
CA TYR A 56 -2.38 -11.80 2.76
C TYR A 56 -3.26 -12.31 3.89
N ALA A 57 -2.65 -12.92 4.90
CA ALA A 57 -3.41 -13.58 5.97
C ALA A 57 -3.97 -12.63 7.04
N ASP A 58 -3.67 -11.33 6.94
CA ASP A 58 -4.16 -10.32 7.86
C ASP A 58 -5.63 -9.96 7.58
N PRO A 59 -6.58 -10.24 8.48
CA PRO A 59 -8.00 -9.99 8.23
C PRO A 59 -8.36 -8.51 8.11
N LEU A 60 -7.53 -7.59 8.65
CA LEU A 60 -7.77 -6.15 8.57
C LEU A 60 -7.20 -5.56 7.28
N ALA A 61 -6.05 -6.06 6.83
CA ALA A 61 -5.25 -5.47 5.77
C ALA A 61 -5.25 -6.24 4.44
N SER A 62 -5.83 -7.45 4.41
CA SER A 62 -5.88 -8.28 3.19
C SER A 62 -6.67 -7.65 2.05
N LEU A 63 -7.75 -6.98 2.40
CA LEU A 63 -8.65 -6.26 1.51
C LEU A 63 -9.09 -4.98 2.20
N THR A 64 -8.85 -3.83 1.59
CA THR A 64 -9.23 -2.54 2.18
C THR A 64 -9.78 -1.59 1.13
N ILE A 65 -10.46 -0.54 1.56
CA ILE A 65 -10.76 0.62 0.72
C ILE A 65 -10.07 1.82 1.34
N ASN A 66 -9.23 2.48 0.56
CA ASN A 66 -8.75 3.82 0.87
C ASN A 66 -9.80 4.84 0.46
N VAL A 67 -10.19 5.68 1.40
CA VAL A 67 -11.21 6.73 1.21
C VAL A 67 -10.53 8.08 1.37
N ASN A 68 -10.38 8.80 0.27
CA ASN A 68 -9.80 10.14 0.26
C ASN A 68 -10.92 11.16 -0.01
N LYS A 69 -11.33 11.88 1.04
CA LYS A 69 -12.23 13.03 0.89
C LYS A 69 -11.50 14.20 0.24
N PRO A 70 -12.23 15.21 -0.28
CA PRO A 70 -11.59 16.44 -0.72
C PRO A 70 -10.65 17.02 0.34
N GLY A 71 -9.41 17.32 -0.06
CA GLY A 71 -8.35 17.75 0.84
C GLY A 71 -7.45 16.63 1.38
N ASP A 72 -7.91 15.38 1.37
CA ASP A 72 -7.12 14.25 1.85
C ASP A 72 -5.98 13.89 0.89
N ARG A 73 -4.92 13.34 1.48
CA ARG A 73 -3.77 12.79 0.74
C ARG A 73 -3.19 11.58 1.42
N PHE A 74 -2.46 10.77 0.67
CA PHE A 74 -1.68 9.67 1.20
C PHE A 74 -0.22 9.89 0.81
N SER A 75 0.58 10.31 1.79
CA SER A 75 1.99 10.68 1.56
C SER A 75 2.89 9.50 1.21
N TRP A 76 4.14 9.79 0.88
CA TRP A 76 5.15 8.80 0.53
C TRP A 76 5.25 7.70 1.58
N HIS A 77 5.10 6.44 1.15
CA HIS A 77 5.17 5.27 2.00
C HIS A 77 5.55 4.02 1.21
N TYR A 78 5.86 2.98 1.94
CA TYR A 78 5.95 1.62 1.44
C TYR A 78 4.80 0.79 2.01
N ASP A 79 4.38 -0.22 1.26
CA ASP A 79 3.48 -1.23 1.79
C ASP A 79 4.21 -2.25 2.65
N THR A 80 3.47 -2.92 3.52
CA THR A 80 4.01 -4.01 4.34
C THR A 80 4.10 -5.33 3.59
N ASN A 81 3.33 -5.48 2.53
CA ASN A 81 3.27 -6.64 1.64
C ASN A 81 4.09 -6.42 0.37
N GLU A 82 4.49 -7.51 -0.27
CA GLU A 82 5.31 -7.46 -1.47
C GLU A 82 4.54 -6.91 -2.68
N PHE A 83 3.32 -7.40 -2.90
CA PHE A 83 2.50 -7.06 -4.06
C PHE A 83 1.20 -6.41 -3.64
N THR A 84 0.90 -5.30 -4.27
CA THR A 84 -0.34 -4.54 -4.08
C THR A 84 -1.04 -4.42 -5.42
N VAL A 85 -2.32 -4.80 -5.43
CA VAL A 85 -3.22 -4.57 -6.55
C VAL A 85 -4.25 -3.56 -6.10
N THR A 86 -4.43 -2.50 -6.85
CA THR A 86 -5.46 -1.50 -6.56
C THR A 86 -6.47 -1.42 -7.68
N MET A 87 -7.72 -1.14 -7.33
CA MET A 87 -8.79 -0.88 -8.27
C MET A 87 -9.43 0.46 -7.93
N LEU A 88 -9.39 1.40 -8.86
CA LEU A 88 -10.08 2.68 -8.68
C LEU A 88 -11.59 2.48 -8.90
N VAL A 89 -12.38 2.70 -7.85
CA VAL A 89 -13.84 2.54 -7.90
C VAL A 89 -14.53 3.88 -8.13
N GLN A 90 -13.99 4.95 -7.57
CA GLN A 90 -14.48 6.31 -7.74
C GLN A 90 -13.31 7.27 -7.71
N ASP A 91 -13.22 8.15 -8.69
CA ASP A 91 -12.18 9.19 -8.72
C ASP A 91 -12.67 10.50 -8.09
N CYS A 92 -11.72 11.32 -7.66
CA CYS A 92 -11.95 12.71 -7.31
C CYS A 92 -12.02 13.59 -8.57
N ASP A 93 -12.45 14.83 -8.41
CA ASP A 93 -12.57 15.74 -9.55
C ASP A 93 -11.19 16.13 -10.11
N GLU A 94 -10.22 16.37 -9.22
CA GLU A 94 -8.83 16.71 -9.56
C GLU A 94 -7.86 16.08 -8.57
N GLY A 95 -6.58 15.93 -8.95
CA GLY A 95 -5.55 15.31 -8.10
C GLY A 95 -5.70 13.80 -7.99
N GLY A 96 -5.46 13.25 -6.80
CA GLY A 96 -5.53 11.80 -6.54
C GLY A 96 -4.58 10.96 -7.40
N VAL A 97 -3.56 11.58 -8.03
CA VAL A 97 -2.63 10.92 -8.94
C VAL A 97 -1.70 10.00 -8.16
N PHE A 98 -1.53 8.78 -8.66
CA PHE A 98 -0.55 7.84 -8.12
C PHE A 98 0.86 8.22 -8.61
N GLN A 99 1.73 8.52 -7.66
CA GLN A 99 3.14 8.81 -7.90
C GLN A 99 4.01 7.74 -7.25
N TYR A 100 5.07 7.30 -7.94
CA TYR A 100 5.93 6.23 -7.42
C TYR A 100 7.36 6.33 -7.93
N VAL A 101 8.29 5.75 -7.15
CA VAL A 101 9.67 5.51 -7.56
C VAL A 101 9.91 4.01 -7.50
N PRO A 102 9.99 3.32 -8.65
CA PRO A 102 10.14 1.88 -8.70
C PRO A 102 11.52 1.45 -8.17
N ASN A 103 11.54 0.36 -7.41
CA ASN A 103 12.78 -0.28 -6.94
C ASN A 103 13.76 0.71 -6.27
N ILE A 104 13.25 1.66 -5.49
CA ILE A 104 14.08 2.62 -4.75
C ILE A 104 14.80 1.94 -3.58
N ARG A 105 14.27 0.81 -3.09
CA ARG A 105 14.92 -0.09 -2.13
C ARG A 105 14.82 -1.55 -2.61
N ASN A 106 15.60 -2.44 -2.03
CA ASN A 106 15.60 -3.87 -2.31
C ASN A 106 15.56 -4.69 -1.01
N LYS A 107 15.64 -6.02 -1.09
CA LYS A 107 15.53 -6.92 0.09
C LYS A 107 16.64 -6.72 1.13
N GLU A 108 17.79 -6.23 0.71
CA GLU A 108 19.01 -6.10 1.51
C GLU A 108 19.27 -4.67 1.98
N ASP A 109 18.77 -3.66 1.24
CA ASP A 109 19.09 -2.25 1.49
C ASP A 109 17.85 -1.34 1.37
N GLU A 110 17.66 -0.54 2.41
CA GLU A 110 16.64 0.52 2.47
C GLU A 110 16.96 1.72 1.56
N CYS A 111 18.18 1.83 1.06
CA CYS A 111 18.65 2.91 0.17
C CYS A 111 18.32 4.31 0.69
N TYR A 112 18.57 4.56 1.95
CA TYR A 112 18.17 5.80 2.64
C TYR A 112 18.65 7.09 1.96
N ASP A 113 19.82 7.09 1.30
CA ASP A 113 20.32 8.27 0.61
C ASP A 113 19.46 8.65 -0.59
N GLU A 114 18.98 7.67 -1.36
CA GLU A 114 18.08 7.91 -2.49
C GLU A 114 16.68 8.33 -2.02
N VAL A 115 16.20 7.72 -0.95
CA VAL A 115 14.93 8.11 -0.31
C VAL A 115 15.02 9.54 0.21
N LEU A 116 16.14 9.91 0.82
CA LEU A 116 16.36 11.27 1.34
C LEU A 116 16.34 12.33 0.23
N LYS A 117 16.96 12.05 -0.92
CA LYS A 117 16.93 12.97 -2.08
C LYS A 117 15.49 13.24 -2.50
N LEU A 118 14.67 12.18 -2.64
CA LEU A 118 13.25 12.32 -2.98
C LEU A 118 12.49 13.15 -1.95
N LEU A 119 12.67 12.87 -0.65
CA LEU A 119 11.99 13.59 0.42
C LEU A 119 12.41 15.05 0.53
N LYS A 120 13.63 15.38 0.07
CA LYS A 120 14.13 16.77 -0.07
C LYS A 120 13.69 17.47 -1.37
N GLY A 121 12.88 16.81 -2.21
CA GLY A 121 12.25 17.42 -3.37
C GLY A 121 12.82 17.00 -4.73
N ASP A 122 13.75 16.07 -4.79
CA ASP A 122 14.23 15.52 -6.07
C ASP A 122 13.13 14.62 -6.69
N GLN A 123 12.50 15.10 -7.76
CA GLN A 123 11.43 14.42 -8.47
C GLN A 123 11.92 13.69 -9.75
N THR A 124 13.23 13.65 -10.01
CA THR A 124 13.78 13.13 -11.28
C THR A 124 13.43 11.66 -11.55
N ARG A 125 13.26 10.86 -10.50
CA ARG A 125 12.90 9.44 -10.60
C ARG A 125 11.41 9.17 -10.42
N VAL A 126 10.60 10.19 -10.10
CA VAL A 126 9.16 10.03 -9.85
C VAL A 126 8.45 9.77 -11.17
N LYS A 127 7.63 8.71 -11.17
CA LYS A 127 6.70 8.39 -12.25
C LYS A 127 5.28 8.57 -11.76
N GLU A 128 4.39 8.87 -12.69
CA GLU A 128 2.96 9.08 -12.43
C GLU A 128 2.12 8.13 -13.25
N ILE A 129 1.03 7.67 -12.65
CA ILE A 129 -0.02 6.93 -13.35
C ILE A 129 -1.35 7.55 -12.95
N LYS A 130 -2.12 7.97 -13.93
CA LYS A 130 -3.51 8.34 -13.74
C LYS A 130 -4.37 7.13 -14.08
N LEU A 131 -5.15 6.67 -13.11
CA LEU A 131 -6.11 5.58 -13.26
C LEU A 131 -7.46 6.15 -13.70
N ASN A 132 -8.21 5.36 -14.46
CA ASN A 132 -9.64 5.58 -14.69
C ASN A 132 -10.43 4.66 -13.74
N GLU A 133 -11.70 5.00 -13.51
CA GLU A 133 -12.59 4.12 -12.74
C GLU A 133 -12.73 2.75 -13.42
N GLY A 134 -12.51 1.68 -12.66
CA GLY A 134 -12.45 0.30 -13.13
C GLY A 134 -11.03 -0.21 -13.44
N ASP A 135 -10.02 0.66 -13.56
CA ASP A 135 -8.65 0.23 -13.82
C ASP A 135 -8.07 -0.56 -12.63
N LEU A 136 -7.38 -1.66 -12.96
CA LEU A 136 -6.53 -2.40 -12.04
C LEU A 136 -5.08 -1.97 -12.20
N GLN A 137 -4.43 -1.64 -11.10
CA GLN A 137 -3.01 -1.33 -11.03
C GLN A 137 -2.29 -2.35 -10.16
N LEU A 138 -1.17 -2.87 -10.66
CA LEU A 138 -0.31 -3.83 -9.96
C LEU A 138 1.07 -3.22 -9.75
N PHE A 139 1.58 -3.27 -8.53
CA PHE A 139 2.94 -2.80 -8.21
C PHE A 139 3.55 -3.53 -7.02
N LYS A 140 4.89 -3.45 -6.92
CA LYS A 140 5.64 -4.01 -5.80
C LYS A 140 5.71 -2.98 -4.66
N GLY A 141 4.61 -2.85 -3.90
CA GLY A 141 4.43 -1.82 -2.89
C GLY A 141 5.51 -1.78 -1.82
N ARG A 142 6.12 -2.93 -1.49
CA ARG A 142 7.21 -3.02 -0.52
C ARG A 142 8.52 -2.40 -1.02
N TYR A 143 8.75 -2.32 -2.32
CA TYR A 143 10.01 -1.86 -2.92
C TYR A 143 9.88 -0.54 -3.69
N ALA A 144 8.68 -0.14 -4.01
CA ALA A 144 8.38 1.12 -4.67
C ALA A 144 7.85 2.14 -3.64
N LEU A 145 8.62 3.19 -3.38
CA LEU A 145 8.13 4.32 -2.58
C LEU A 145 7.04 5.01 -3.39
N HIS A 146 5.85 5.15 -2.82
CA HIS A 146 4.69 5.65 -3.56
C HIS A 146 3.78 6.53 -2.71
N ARG A 147 2.96 7.32 -3.39
CA ARG A 147 1.94 8.17 -2.76
C ARG A 147 0.74 8.37 -3.68
N ALA A 148 -0.36 8.87 -3.11
CA ALA A 148 -1.41 9.54 -3.86
C ALA A 148 -1.36 11.04 -3.55
N THR A 149 -1.40 11.88 -4.58
CA THR A 149 -1.48 13.33 -4.42
C THR A 149 -2.79 13.74 -3.75
N ARG A 150 -2.92 14.99 -3.34
CA ARG A 150 -4.14 15.49 -2.71
C ARG A 150 -5.36 15.26 -3.63
N ALA A 151 -6.45 14.75 -3.07
CA ALA A 151 -7.74 14.70 -3.75
C ALA A 151 -8.38 16.09 -3.67
N GLU A 152 -8.83 16.62 -4.80
CA GLU A 152 -9.39 17.97 -4.90
C GLU A 152 -10.78 17.93 -5.52
N GLY A 153 -11.55 19.04 -5.36
CA GLY A 153 -12.93 19.15 -5.80
C GLY A 153 -13.94 18.76 -4.73
N ASN A 154 -15.03 18.09 -5.13
CA ASN A 154 -16.15 17.74 -4.25
C ASN A 154 -16.36 16.22 -4.11
N LYS A 155 -15.73 15.42 -4.96
CA LYS A 155 -15.89 13.96 -4.97
C LYS A 155 -14.84 13.28 -4.11
N THR A 156 -15.28 12.29 -3.35
CA THR A 156 -14.39 11.38 -2.61
C THR A 156 -13.76 10.38 -3.57
N ARG A 157 -12.44 10.17 -3.46
CA ARG A 157 -11.75 9.14 -4.20
C ARG A 157 -11.74 7.84 -3.39
N ASN A 158 -12.24 6.75 -3.97
CA ASN A 158 -12.31 5.43 -3.36
C ASN A 158 -11.46 4.44 -4.15
N LEU A 159 -10.45 3.88 -3.50
CA LEU A 159 -9.50 2.93 -4.08
C LEU A 159 -9.54 1.63 -3.29
N VAL A 160 -9.96 0.55 -3.92
CA VAL A 160 -9.86 -0.79 -3.35
C VAL A 160 -8.41 -1.26 -3.41
N VAL A 161 -7.95 -1.91 -2.36
CA VAL A 161 -6.60 -2.47 -2.25
C VAL A 161 -6.70 -3.96 -1.96
N PHE A 162 -6.14 -4.77 -2.84
CA PHE A 162 -5.97 -6.20 -2.71
C PHE A 162 -4.51 -6.50 -2.36
N THR A 163 -4.28 -7.16 -1.25
CA THR A 163 -2.95 -7.40 -0.71
C THR A 163 -2.53 -8.85 -0.91
N TYR A 164 -1.35 -9.06 -1.51
CA TYR A 164 -0.79 -10.38 -1.78
C TYR A 164 0.66 -10.48 -1.30
N THR A 165 1.15 -11.70 -1.09
CA THR A 165 2.48 -12.01 -0.57
C THR A 165 3.13 -13.19 -1.29
N GLU A 166 4.46 -13.28 -1.24
CA GLU A 166 5.24 -14.42 -1.79
C GLU A 166 5.18 -15.67 -0.90
N LYS A 167 4.75 -15.55 0.36
CA LYS A 167 4.67 -16.64 1.34
C LYS A 167 3.29 -16.73 1.94
N GLU A 168 2.94 -17.94 2.36
CA GLU A 168 1.70 -18.18 3.12
C GLU A 168 1.79 -17.59 4.54
N ASN A 169 0.63 -17.30 5.11
CA ASN A 169 0.47 -16.91 6.51
C ASN A 169 1.24 -15.63 6.91
N VAL A 170 1.51 -14.74 5.97
CA VAL A 170 2.10 -13.43 6.27
C VAL A 170 1.03 -12.52 6.87
N ILE A 171 1.35 -11.92 8.01
CA ILE A 171 0.47 -11.04 8.78
C ILE A 171 1.21 -9.73 9.07
N GLY A 172 0.50 -8.62 9.11
CA GLY A 172 1.04 -7.30 9.46
C GLY A 172 1.54 -7.21 10.90
N ALA A 173 2.33 -6.19 11.18
CA ALA A 173 2.74 -5.90 12.54
C ALA A 173 1.55 -5.33 13.35
N SER A 174 1.41 -5.75 14.61
CA SER A 174 0.35 -5.27 15.50
C SER A 174 0.35 -3.74 15.64
N TYR A 175 1.52 -3.10 15.74
CA TYR A 175 1.60 -1.66 15.83
C TYR A 175 1.06 -0.95 14.56
N ARG A 176 1.29 -1.52 13.37
CA ARG A 176 0.76 -0.97 12.10
C ARG A 176 -0.75 -1.13 12.02
N SER A 177 -1.27 -2.29 12.43
CA SER A 177 -2.72 -2.52 12.46
C SER A 177 -3.40 -1.56 13.42
N ASN A 178 -2.80 -1.30 14.59
CA ASN A 178 -3.32 -0.31 15.52
C ASN A 178 -3.23 1.12 14.97
N GLU A 179 -2.13 1.48 14.33
CA GLU A 179 -1.94 2.80 13.70
C GLU A 179 -2.98 3.06 12.60
N LEU A 180 -3.23 2.06 11.72
CA LEU A 180 -4.07 2.21 10.54
C LEU A 180 -5.57 2.04 10.84
N TYR A 181 -5.90 1.09 11.70
CA TYR A 181 -7.28 0.65 11.93
C TYR A 181 -7.78 0.90 13.36
N GLY A 182 -6.92 1.44 14.24
CA GLY A 182 -7.25 1.70 15.64
C GLY A 182 -7.49 0.43 16.48
N LYS A 183 -7.09 -0.74 15.97
CA LYS A 183 -7.28 -2.04 16.64
C LYS A 183 -6.29 -3.08 16.15
N THR A 184 -6.15 -4.14 16.96
CA THR A 184 -5.46 -5.37 16.63
C THR A 184 -6.38 -6.57 16.82
N LEU A 185 -6.03 -7.72 16.28
CA LEU A 185 -6.67 -9.01 16.46
C LEU A 185 -5.65 -10.00 17.05
N ASP A 186 -6.12 -11.12 17.59
CA ASP A 186 -5.24 -12.13 18.21
C ASP A 186 -4.16 -12.64 17.25
N VAL A 187 -4.48 -12.76 15.97
CA VAL A 187 -3.55 -13.16 14.90
C VAL A 187 -2.30 -12.25 14.82
N HIS A 188 -2.39 -10.98 15.22
CA HIS A 188 -1.26 -10.05 15.23
C HIS A 188 -0.25 -10.28 16.37
N ASN A 189 -0.59 -11.15 17.32
CA ASN A 189 0.32 -11.55 18.41
C ASN A 189 1.23 -12.72 17.99
N GLU A 190 0.98 -13.31 16.82
CA GLU A 190 1.79 -14.42 16.30
C GLU A 190 3.12 -13.90 15.74
N LYS A 191 4.12 -14.81 15.65
CA LYS A 191 5.42 -14.47 15.10
C LYS A 191 5.30 -14.14 13.61
N ARG A 192 5.78 -12.97 13.25
CA ARG A 192 5.80 -12.51 11.84
C ARG A 192 6.74 -13.34 10.98
N ILE A 193 6.26 -13.71 9.80
CA ILE A 193 7.06 -14.35 8.75
C ILE A 193 7.40 -13.26 7.73
N ARG A 194 8.70 -12.95 7.59
CA ARG A 194 9.22 -11.99 6.61
C ARG A 194 10.25 -12.65 5.70
N SER A 195 10.31 -12.18 4.46
CA SER A 195 11.30 -12.64 3.48
C SER A 195 12.52 -11.71 3.37
N ASP A 196 12.48 -10.56 4.04
CA ASP A 196 13.50 -9.51 3.98
C ASP A 196 13.81 -8.91 5.37
N SER A 197 14.84 -8.10 5.44
CA SER A 197 15.27 -7.38 6.65
C SER A 197 14.75 -5.94 6.72
N LEU A 198 13.91 -5.52 5.79
CA LEU A 198 13.40 -4.17 5.70
C LEU A 198 12.46 -3.82 6.85
N THR A 199 12.42 -2.55 7.19
CA THR A 199 11.45 -2.03 8.15
C THR A 199 10.08 -1.82 7.49
N ASP A 200 9.02 -1.95 8.30
CA ASP A 200 7.64 -1.65 7.89
C ASP A 200 7.34 -0.17 8.04
#